data_ffccf39a8838822a189156831d3ca857
#
_entry.id   ffccf39a8838822a189156831d3ca857
#
_cell.length_a   1.000
_cell.length_b   1.000
_cell.length_c   1.000
_cell.angle_alpha   90.00
_cell.angle_beta   90.00
_cell.angle_gamma   90.00
#
_symmetry.space_group_name_H-M   'P 1'
#
loop_
_entity.id
_entity.type
_entity.pdbx_description
1 polymer ?
#
loop_
_entity_poly.entity_id
_entity_poly.type
_entity_poly.pdbx_seq_one_letter_code
_entity_poly.pdbx_strand_id
1 'polypeptide(L)'
;MKDLRLPEKMSRAKIKQLLNEIKFSQERSDELRDKFGWRYVQSERPKTGKSYNKLRIYTFHTPKYKYIVHIEEYDYDYFLISFFPKLNIDFYVKQQKLASMGKKYYDEYSYLTKENIPLKILTLLVSEMKNILKDKPYSSFGYFGAPDYKMGEKTDLFNTKRVRIYNELLNGEFSQTHEVKSLETYSGGLILNKAVLQEYPNLELYCEDILKSHL
;
A
#
# COMPACT_ATOMS: atom_id res chain seq x y z
N MET A 1 -1.09 25.45 -5.02
CA MET A 1 -0.99 23.99 -5.29
C MET A 1 -2.35 23.52 -5.75
N LYS A 2 -2.50 23.13 -7.02
CA LYS A 2 -3.80 22.66 -7.55
C LYS A 2 -4.13 21.33 -6.89
N ASP A 3 -5.33 21.25 -6.30
CA ASP A 3 -5.91 20.02 -5.78
C ASP A 3 -6.05 19.01 -6.92
N LEU A 4 -5.20 17.98 -6.93
CA LEU A 4 -5.29 16.88 -7.90
C LEU A 4 -6.45 15.95 -7.50
N ARG A 5 -7.67 16.41 -7.65
CA ARG A 5 -8.86 15.55 -7.60
C ARG A 5 -8.85 14.68 -8.85
N LEU A 6 -8.70 13.38 -8.66
CA LEU A 6 -8.79 12.42 -9.77
C LEU A 6 -10.27 12.31 -10.20
N PRO A 7 -10.66 12.78 -11.39
CA PRO A 7 -12.03 12.65 -11.88
C PRO A 7 -12.42 11.18 -12.06
N GLU A 8 -13.70 10.84 -11.88
CA GLU A 8 -14.22 9.45 -11.90
C GLU A 8 -13.96 8.69 -13.20
N LYS A 9 -13.70 9.39 -14.30
CA LYS A 9 -13.34 8.79 -15.60
C LYS A 9 -12.09 9.47 -16.16
N MET A 10 -10.91 8.96 -15.79
CA MET A 10 -9.67 9.40 -16.44
C MET A 10 -9.26 8.42 -17.54
N SER A 11 -8.91 8.96 -18.73
CA SER A 11 -8.32 8.16 -19.79
C SER A 11 -6.91 7.68 -19.42
N ARG A 12 -6.45 6.57 -20.00
CA ARG A 12 -5.06 6.07 -19.83
C ARG A 12 -4.02 7.15 -20.13
N ALA A 13 -4.24 7.97 -21.17
CA ALA A 13 -3.34 9.06 -21.53
C ALA A 13 -3.23 10.12 -20.42
N LYS A 14 -4.33 10.46 -19.75
CA LYS A 14 -4.33 11.44 -18.67
C LYS A 14 -3.72 10.89 -17.39
N ILE A 15 -3.88 9.59 -17.13
CA ILE A 15 -3.15 8.90 -16.06
C ILE A 15 -1.65 8.99 -16.36
N LYS A 16 -1.22 8.62 -17.55
CA LYS A 16 0.19 8.68 -17.97
C LYS A 16 0.79 10.09 -17.88
N GLN A 17 0.02 11.12 -18.23
CA GLN A 17 0.45 12.51 -18.08
C GLN A 17 0.63 12.90 -16.61
N LEU A 18 -0.32 12.57 -15.72
CA LEU A 18 -0.21 12.79 -14.27
C LEU A 18 0.97 12.04 -13.66
N LEU A 19 1.25 10.83 -14.15
CA LEU A 19 2.38 10.02 -13.72
C LEU A 19 3.72 10.66 -14.10
N ASN A 20 3.81 11.25 -15.28
CA ASN A 20 4.99 12.00 -15.71
C ASN A 20 5.21 13.30 -14.90
N GLU A 21 4.13 13.86 -14.34
CA GLU A 21 4.20 15.05 -13.45
C GLU A 21 4.56 14.66 -12.01
N ILE A 22 4.39 13.40 -11.62
CA ILE A 22 4.74 12.89 -10.30
C ILE A 22 6.17 12.37 -10.34
N LYS A 23 7.13 13.26 -10.18
CA LYS A 23 8.51 12.86 -9.91
C LYS A 23 8.61 12.40 -8.46
N PHE A 24 8.95 11.13 -8.23
CA PHE A 24 9.34 10.63 -6.91
C PHE A 24 10.75 11.14 -6.56
N SER A 25 10.91 12.46 -6.44
CA SER A 25 12.17 13.04 -6.00
C SER A 25 12.31 12.89 -4.49
N GLN A 26 13.55 12.75 -4.02
CA GLN A 26 13.84 12.70 -2.58
C GLN A 26 13.34 13.98 -1.90
N GLU A 27 13.59 15.14 -2.49
CA GLU A 27 13.16 16.45 -1.99
C GLU A 27 11.64 16.51 -1.74
N ARG A 28 10.85 16.04 -2.70
CA ARG A 28 9.39 15.99 -2.55
C ARG A 28 8.94 15.00 -1.46
N SER A 29 9.67 13.90 -1.32
CA SER A 29 9.39 12.93 -0.27
C SER A 29 9.68 13.51 1.10
N ASP A 30 10.77 14.26 1.24
CA ASP A 30 11.17 14.90 2.50
C ASP A 30 10.16 16.00 2.87
N GLU A 31 9.74 16.84 1.92
CA GLU A 31 8.65 17.81 2.13
C GLU A 31 7.36 17.15 2.62
N LEU A 32 6.99 16.00 2.04
CA LEU A 32 5.78 15.27 2.45
C LEU A 32 5.97 14.60 3.81
N ARG A 33 7.17 14.09 4.13
CA ARG A 33 7.51 13.55 5.44
C ARG A 33 7.33 14.60 6.53
N ASP A 34 7.88 15.80 6.32
CA ASP A 34 7.76 16.92 7.25
C ASP A 34 6.31 17.38 7.36
N LYS A 35 5.64 17.61 6.22
CA LYS A 35 4.26 18.09 6.17
C LYS A 35 3.27 17.17 6.86
N PHE A 36 3.44 15.86 6.73
CA PHE A 36 2.54 14.87 7.31
C PHE A 36 3.06 14.30 8.63
N GLY A 37 4.22 14.75 9.11
CA GLY A 37 4.82 14.26 10.35
C GLY A 37 5.07 12.76 10.30
N TRP A 38 5.68 12.27 9.21
CA TRP A 38 6.09 10.87 9.07
C TRP A 38 7.07 10.51 10.17
N ARG A 39 6.72 9.51 10.99
CA ARG A 39 7.53 9.09 12.12
C ARG A 39 7.63 7.58 12.19
N TYR A 40 8.84 7.09 12.36
CA TYR A 40 9.07 5.75 12.87
C TYR A 40 8.59 5.70 14.34
N VAL A 41 7.82 4.70 14.68
CA VAL A 41 7.29 4.52 16.03
C VAL A 41 8.12 3.47 16.77
N GLN A 42 8.16 2.27 16.21
CA GLN A 42 8.83 1.13 16.83
C GLN A 42 9.03 0.00 15.84
N SER A 43 9.90 -0.96 16.21
CA SER A 43 9.89 -2.29 15.59
C SER A 43 9.53 -3.33 16.62
N GLU A 44 8.78 -4.32 16.19
CA GLU A 44 8.39 -5.46 17.01
C GLU A 44 8.96 -6.74 16.43
N ARG A 45 9.34 -7.68 17.30
CA ARG A 45 9.56 -9.06 16.92
C ARG A 45 8.21 -9.76 16.74
N PRO A 46 8.14 -10.82 15.93
CA PRO A 46 6.88 -11.51 15.73
C PRO A 46 6.32 -12.01 17.05
N LYS A 47 5.03 -11.82 17.23
CA LYS A 47 4.28 -12.49 18.31
C LYS A 47 4.09 -13.95 17.91
N THR A 48 3.92 -14.82 18.90
CA THR A 48 3.64 -16.25 18.67
C THR A 48 2.52 -16.42 17.64
N GLY A 49 2.77 -17.22 16.61
CA GLY A 49 1.81 -17.49 15.52
C GLY A 49 1.84 -16.50 14.35
N LYS A 50 2.74 -15.52 14.34
CA LYS A 50 2.96 -14.64 13.18
C LYS A 50 4.15 -15.13 12.36
N SER A 51 4.03 -15.01 11.03
CA SER A 51 5.03 -15.53 10.08
C SER A 51 6.13 -14.51 9.68
N TYR A 52 5.99 -13.24 10.03
CA TYR A 52 7.01 -12.23 9.70
C TYR A 52 8.19 -12.28 10.67
N ASN A 53 9.38 -11.91 10.19
CA ASN A 53 10.61 -11.85 11.00
C ASN A 53 10.68 -10.56 11.83
N LYS A 54 10.15 -9.46 11.29
CA LYS A 54 10.16 -8.15 11.92
C LYS A 54 8.99 -7.30 11.42
N LEU A 55 8.39 -6.54 12.30
CA LEU A 55 7.39 -5.51 11.97
C LEU A 55 7.98 -4.14 12.29
N ARG A 56 7.97 -3.22 11.32
CA ARG A 56 8.28 -1.80 11.51
C ARG A 56 6.97 -1.02 11.43
N ILE A 57 6.77 -0.15 12.40
CA ILE A 57 5.54 0.66 12.51
C ILE A 57 5.92 2.13 12.31
N TYR A 58 5.27 2.77 11.36
CA TYR A 58 5.35 4.20 11.12
C TYR A 58 3.98 4.84 11.29
N THR A 59 3.96 6.13 11.57
CA THR A 59 2.73 6.92 11.57
C THR A 59 2.92 8.21 10.81
N PHE A 60 1.83 8.71 10.24
CA PHE A 60 1.76 10.05 9.68
C PHE A 60 0.36 10.64 9.84
N HIS A 61 0.24 11.94 9.67
CA HIS A 61 -1.02 12.67 9.88
C HIS A 61 -1.43 13.37 8.60
N THR A 62 -2.70 13.29 8.30
CA THR A 62 -3.37 14.17 7.35
C THR A 62 -4.22 15.18 8.12
N PRO A 63 -4.84 16.18 7.49
CA PRO A 63 -5.72 17.10 8.19
C PRO A 63 -6.85 16.43 8.96
N LYS A 64 -7.30 15.24 8.56
CA LYS A 64 -8.45 14.55 9.15
C LYS A 64 -8.10 13.29 9.91
N TYR A 65 -7.04 12.58 9.53
CA TYR A 65 -6.76 11.25 10.06
C TYR A 65 -5.28 11.09 10.42
N LYS A 66 -5.04 10.29 11.45
CA LYS A 66 -3.76 9.66 11.68
C LYS A 66 -3.74 8.33 10.91
N TYR A 67 -2.64 8.07 10.22
CA TYR A 67 -2.42 6.79 9.54
C TYR A 67 -1.35 5.98 10.26
N ILE A 68 -1.48 4.68 10.16
CA ILE A 68 -0.48 3.71 10.59
C ILE A 68 0.01 3.01 9.33
N VAL A 69 1.33 2.80 9.25
CA VAL A 69 1.98 2.02 8.20
C VAL A 69 2.67 0.85 8.87
N HIS A 70 2.37 -0.35 8.43
CA HIS A 70 3.08 -1.56 8.78
C HIS A 70 3.98 -1.96 7.63
N ILE A 71 5.22 -2.30 7.97
CA ILE A 71 6.20 -2.91 7.06
C ILE A 71 6.64 -4.19 7.72
N GLU A 72 6.11 -5.31 7.25
CA GLU A 72 6.42 -6.65 7.72
C GLU A 72 7.55 -7.22 6.87
N GLU A 73 8.61 -7.67 7.50
CA GLU A 73 9.80 -8.25 6.88
C GLU A 73 9.71 -9.77 6.97
N TYR A 74 9.87 -10.44 5.86
CA TYR A 74 9.83 -11.88 5.70
C TYR A 74 11.18 -12.42 5.18
N ASP A 75 11.28 -13.73 5.00
CA ASP A 75 12.43 -14.35 4.36
C ASP A 75 12.63 -13.85 2.93
N TYR A 76 13.81 -14.08 2.36
CA TYR A 76 14.22 -13.60 1.05
C TYR A 76 14.16 -12.06 0.90
N ASP A 77 14.31 -11.31 2.00
CA ASP A 77 14.16 -9.85 2.02
C ASP A 77 12.84 -9.37 1.37
N TYR A 78 11.76 -10.12 1.58
CA TYR A 78 10.44 -9.71 1.16
C TYR A 78 9.79 -8.81 2.22
N PHE A 79 9.23 -7.69 1.79
CA PHE A 79 8.56 -6.70 2.65
C PHE A 79 7.12 -6.51 2.23
N LEU A 80 6.19 -6.81 3.12
CA LEU A 80 4.77 -6.51 2.91
C LEU A 80 4.44 -5.16 3.53
N ILE A 81 3.94 -4.24 2.71
CA ILE A 81 3.61 -2.88 3.12
C ILE A 81 2.10 -2.71 3.13
N SER A 82 1.57 -2.34 4.27
CA SER A 82 0.16 -1.99 4.44
C SER A 82 0.03 -0.64 5.15
N PHE A 83 -1.05 0.08 4.86
CA PHE A 83 -1.36 1.33 5.55
C PHE A 83 -2.87 1.50 5.72
N PHE A 84 -3.27 2.06 6.84
CA PHE A 84 -4.67 2.24 7.20
C PHE A 84 -4.85 3.43 8.14
N PRO A 85 -6.02 4.09 8.15
CA PRO A 85 -6.31 5.15 9.10
C PRO A 85 -6.46 4.58 10.51
N LYS A 86 -5.88 5.24 11.50
CA LYS A 86 -6.15 4.94 12.90
C LYS A 86 -7.56 5.45 13.25
N LEU A 87 -8.49 4.53 13.36
CA LEU A 87 -9.87 4.83 13.69
C LEU A 87 -10.07 4.86 15.22
N ASN A 88 -11.06 5.59 15.70
CA ASN A 88 -11.39 5.66 17.13
C ASN A 88 -12.23 4.45 17.57
N ILE A 89 -12.36 4.25 18.87
CA ILE A 89 -13.13 3.15 19.46
C ILE A 89 -14.60 3.17 19.03
N ASP A 90 -15.20 4.35 18.87
CA ASP A 90 -16.60 4.48 18.46
C ASP A 90 -16.84 3.94 17.06
N PHE A 91 -15.86 4.09 16.16
CA PHE A 91 -15.92 3.50 14.84
C PHE A 91 -16.00 1.97 14.94
N TYR A 92 -15.11 1.33 15.71
CA TYR A 92 -15.10 -0.14 15.88
C TYR A 92 -16.40 -0.64 16.50
N VAL A 93 -16.89 -0.01 17.56
CA VAL A 93 -18.17 -0.35 18.19
C VAL A 93 -19.32 -0.27 17.19
N LYS A 94 -19.36 0.79 16.36
CA LYS A 94 -20.36 0.95 15.30
C LYS A 94 -20.27 -0.15 14.26
N GLN A 95 -19.05 -0.51 13.82
CA GLN A 95 -18.85 -1.58 12.83
C GLN A 95 -19.26 -2.95 13.38
N GLN A 96 -18.91 -3.27 14.63
CA GLN A 96 -19.33 -4.50 15.29
C GLN A 96 -20.87 -4.60 15.39
N LYS A 97 -21.54 -3.49 15.74
CA LYS A 97 -23.00 -3.44 15.75
C LYS A 97 -23.61 -3.67 14.37
N LEU A 98 -23.01 -3.10 13.30
CA LEU A 98 -23.46 -3.35 11.93
C LEU A 98 -23.29 -4.82 11.54
N ALA A 99 -22.15 -5.43 11.87
CA ALA A 99 -21.87 -6.83 11.62
C ALA A 99 -22.87 -7.76 12.33
N SER A 100 -23.17 -7.50 13.61
CA SER A 100 -24.14 -8.28 14.39
C SER A 100 -25.58 -8.20 13.85
N MET A 101 -25.89 -7.14 13.10
CA MET A 101 -27.16 -6.94 12.42
C MET A 101 -27.20 -7.52 11.00
N GLY A 102 -26.14 -8.23 10.56
CA GLY A 102 -26.01 -8.72 9.18
C GLY A 102 -25.86 -7.61 8.14
N LYS A 103 -25.52 -6.39 8.58
CA LYS A 103 -25.29 -5.24 7.70
C LYS A 103 -23.82 -5.16 7.29
N LYS A 104 -23.57 -4.51 6.16
CA LYS A 104 -22.21 -4.26 5.69
C LYS A 104 -21.42 -3.45 6.72
N TYR A 105 -20.22 -3.92 7.04
CA TYR A 105 -19.26 -3.24 7.92
C TYR A 105 -17.93 -3.08 7.21
N TYR A 106 -17.07 -2.22 7.75
CA TYR A 106 -15.73 -1.96 7.25
C TYR A 106 -14.72 -2.22 8.37
N ASP A 107 -13.64 -2.89 8.02
CA ASP A 107 -12.44 -2.91 8.85
C ASP A 107 -11.59 -1.65 8.61
N GLU A 108 -10.48 -1.54 9.33
CA GLU A 108 -9.57 -0.40 9.21
C GLU A 108 -8.89 -0.31 7.83
N TYR A 109 -8.66 -1.44 7.17
CA TYR A 109 -7.99 -1.49 5.87
C TYR A 109 -8.93 -1.08 4.72
N SER A 110 -10.20 -1.40 4.84
CA SER A 110 -11.20 -1.10 3.81
C SER A 110 -11.87 0.27 3.98
N TYR A 111 -11.60 0.98 5.09
CA TYR A 111 -12.23 2.28 5.35
C TYR A 111 -11.73 3.37 4.40
N LEU A 112 -12.65 3.95 3.65
CA LEU A 112 -12.37 5.03 2.70
C LEU A 112 -12.45 6.40 3.39
N THR A 113 -11.33 7.07 3.58
CA THR A 113 -11.25 8.37 4.25
C THR A 113 -11.73 9.55 3.40
N LYS A 114 -11.89 9.37 2.08
CA LYS A 114 -12.29 10.41 1.10
C LYS A 114 -11.38 11.64 1.07
N GLU A 115 -10.14 11.54 1.55
CA GLU A 115 -9.20 12.67 1.60
C GLU A 115 -8.51 12.99 0.26
N ASN A 116 -8.68 12.14 -0.75
CA ASN A 116 -8.08 12.30 -2.09
C ASN A 116 -6.54 12.52 -2.09
N ILE A 117 -5.84 11.87 -1.16
CA ILE A 117 -4.37 11.96 -1.01
C ILE A 117 -3.59 10.69 -1.37
N PRO A 118 -4.17 9.71 -2.12
CA PRO A 118 -3.51 8.41 -2.32
C PRO A 118 -2.13 8.53 -2.96
N LEU A 119 -1.94 9.48 -3.88
CA LEU A 119 -0.65 9.70 -4.53
C LEU A 119 0.43 10.23 -3.58
N LYS A 120 0.06 11.08 -2.60
CA LYS A 120 1.00 11.57 -1.59
C LYS A 120 1.41 10.45 -0.65
N ILE A 121 0.47 9.59 -0.25
CA ILE A 121 0.77 8.40 0.55
C ILE A 121 1.69 7.48 -0.24
N LEU A 122 1.39 7.19 -1.49
CA LEU A 122 2.23 6.34 -2.33
C LEU A 122 3.65 6.90 -2.47
N THR A 123 3.81 8.24 -2.62
CA THR A 123 5.13 8.87 -2.65
C THR A 123 5.94 8.59 -1.36
N LEU A 124 5.29 8.65 -0.19
CA LEU A 124 5.94 8.32 1.07
C LEU A 124 6.34 6.84 1.15
N LEU A 125 5.46 5.93 0.69
CA LEU A 125 5.74 4.50 0.68
C LEU A 125 6.87 4.15 -0.29
N VAL A 126 6.88 4.71 -1.49
CA VAL A 126 7.96 4.53 -2.48
C VAL A 126 9.29 5.04 -1.92
N SER A 127 9.29 6.20 -1.24
CA SER A 127 10.48 6.71 -0.55
C SER A 127 10.99 5.74 0.51
N GLU A 128 10.10 5.09 1.26
CA GLU A 128 10.50 4.10 2.26
C GLU A 128 11.03 2.81 1.62
N MET A 129 10.40 2.34 0.53
CA MET A 129 10.94 1.22 -0.27
C MET A 129 12.36 1.51 -0.75
N LYS A 130 12.61 2.72 -1.27
CA LYS A 130 13.96 3.14 -1.70
C LYS A 130 14.96 3.17 -0.54
N ASN A 131 14.52 3.59 0.66
CA ASN A 131 15.38 3.54 1.84
C ASN A 131 15.72 2.09 2.23
N ILE A 132 14.75 1.19 2.17
CA ILE A 132 15.01 -0.25 2.38
C ILE A 132 16.02 -0.78 1.35
N LEU A 133 15.87 -0.42 0.07
CA LEU A 133 16.78 -0.86 -0.99
C LEU A 133 18.22 -0.34 -0.84
N LYS A 134 18.46 0.77 -0.13
CA LYS A 134 19.82 1.23 0.19
C LYS A 134 20.55 0.25 1.12
N ASP A 135 19.80 -0.33 2.09
CA ASP A 135 20.37 -1.25 3.07
C ASP A 135 20.30 -2.71 2.57
N LYS A 136 19.25 -3.03 1.81
CA LYS A 136 18.93 -4.36 1.29
C LYS A 136 18.59 -4.28 -0.21
N PRO A 137 19.59 -4.23 -1.09
CA PRO A 137 19.39 -3.91 -2.52
C PRO A 137 18.62 -4.98 -3.31
N TYR A 138 18.50 -6.17 -2.77
CA TYR A 138 17.78 -7.29 -3.39
C TYR A 138 16.36 -7.49 -2.87
N SER A 139 15.84 -6.54 -2.08
CA SER A 139 14.50 -6.64 -1.50
C SER A 139 13.41 -6.72 -2.54
N SER A 140 12.36 -7.46 -2.22
CA SER A 140 11.08 -7.51 -2.94
C SER A 140 9.99 -6.93 -2.05
N PHE A 141 8.89 -6.43 -2.66
CA PHE A 141 7.82 -5.79 -1.92
C PHE A 141 6.46 -6.33 -2.35
N GLY A 142 5.54 -6.38 -1.39
CA GLY A 142 4.12 -6.56 -1.61
C GLY A 142 3.33 -5.38 -1.06
N TYR A 143 2.15 -5.14 -1.61
CA TYR A 143 1.25 -4.10 -1.13
C TYR A 143 -0.20 -4.47 -1.35
N PHE A 144 -1.07 -3.91 -0.50
CA PHE A 144 -2.52 -3.99 -0.69
C PHE A 144 -3.09 -2.65 -1.13
N GLY A 145 -4.03 -2.72 -2.08
CA GLY A 145 -4.94 -1.63 -2.37
C GLY A 145 -6.25 -1.84 -1.62
N ALA A 146 -6.81 -0.81 -1.01
CA ALA A 146 -8.12 -0.92 -0.41
C ALA A 146 -9.18 -1.27 -1.47
N PRO A 147 -10.02 -2.29 -1.24
CA PRO A 147 -11.09 -2.63 -2.18
C PRO A 147 -12.09 -1.46 -2.29
N ASP A 148 -12.54 -1.17 -3.51
CA ASP A 148 -13.60 -0.18 -3.75
C ASP A 148 -14.96 -0.82 -3.47
N TYR A 149 -15.51 -0.59 -2.27
CA TYR A 149 -16.88 -0.97 -1.98
C TYR A 149 -17.83 0.12 -2.47
N LYS A 150 -18.48 -0.08 -3.62
CA LYS A 150 -19.68 0.67 -3.96
C LYS A 150 -20.88 0.01 -3.26
N MET A 151 -21.70 0.80 -2.58
CA MET A 151 -22.93 0.32 -1.96
C MET A 151 -23.78 -0.40 -2.99
N GLY A 152 -24.05 -1.70 -2.75
CA GLY A 152 -25.11 -2.46 -3.44
C GLY A 152 -24.70 -3.23 -4.69
N GLU A 153 -23.56 -3.02 -5.29
CA GLU A 153 -23.10 -3.78 -6.46
C GLU A 153 -21.85 -4.58 -6.13
N LYS A 154 -21.85 -5.87 -6.52
CA LYS A 154 -20.60 -6.65 -6.70
C LYS A 154 -19.88 -6.09 -7.94
N THR A 155 -19.37 -4.86 -7.86
CA THR A 155 -18.42 -4.37 -8.85
C THR A 155 -17.12 -5.13 -8.63
N ASP A 156 -16.34 -5.31 -9.69
CA ASP A 156 -15.02 -5.95 -9.67
C ASP A 156 -14.19 -5.43 -8.48
N LEU A 157 -14.33 -6.15 -7.35
CA LEU A 157 -13.80 -5.78 -6.04
C LEU A 157 -12.28 -5.65 -6.07
N PHE A 158 -11.64 -6.12 -7.12
CA PHE A 158 -10.24 -6.46 -7.10
C PHE A 158 -9.37 -5.64 -8.06
N ASN A 159 -9.88 -5.20 -9.21
CA ASN A 159 -9.12 -4.35 -10.13
C ASN A 159 -9.53 -2.88 -9.97
N THR A 160 -9.32 -2.34 -8.78
CA THR A 160 -9.71 -0.96 -8.50
C THR A 160 -8.87 0.03 -9.30
N LYS A 161 -9.43 1.21 -9.59
CA LYS A 161 -8.71 2.33 -10.21
C LYS A 161 -7.41 2.65 -9.47
N ARG A 162 -7.40 2.47 -8.14
CA ARG A 162 -6.22 2.70 -7.29
C ARG A 162 -5.12 1.70 -7.59
N VAL A 163 -5.44 0.41 -7.66
CA VAL A 163 -4.48 -0.65 -7.97
C VAL A 163 -3.83 -0.40 -9.33
N ARG A 164 -4.61 -0.03 -10.35
CA ARG A 164 -4.06 0.30 -11.68
C ARG A 164 -3.11 1.49 -11.64
N ILE A 165 -3.47 2.57 -10.92
CA ILE A 165 -2.61 3.75 -10.78
C ILE A 165 -1.34 3.38 -10.01
N TYR A 166 -1.45 2.59 -8.94
CA TYR A 166 -0.29 2.15 -8.15
C TYR A 166 0.65 1.29 -9.00
N ASN A 167 0.10 0.33 -9.73
CA ASN A 167 0.90 -0.52 -10.64
C ASN A 167 1.64 0.30 -11.71
N GLU A 168 0.99 1.25 -12.34
CA GLU A 168 1.61 2.13 -13.33
C GLU A 168 2.76 2.95 -12.73
N LEU A 169 2.54 3.53 -11.54
CA LEU A 169 3.55 4.31 -10.83
C LEU A 169 4.74 3.46 -10.40
N LEU A 170 4.46 2.32 -9.78
CA LEU A 170 5.48 1.41 -9.28
C LEU A 170 6.27 0.78 -10.42
N ASN A 171 5.60 0.46 -11.54
CA ASN A 171 6.28 -0.01 -12.74
C ASN A 171 7.21 1.07 -13.32
N GLY A 172 6.77 2.32 -13.38
CA GLY A 172 7.61 3.43 -13.82
C GLY A 172 8.86 3.63 -12.96
N GLU A 173 8.76 3.33 -11.66
CA GLU A 173 9.83 3.56 -10.70
C GLU A 173 10.79 2.37 -10.55
N PHE A 174 10.26 1.14 -10.61
CA PHE A 174 11.02 -0.07 -10.26
C PHE A 174 11.29 -1.01 -11.43
N SER A 175 10.71 -0.81 -12.63
CA SER A 175 10.78 -1.78 -13.74
C SER A 175 12.19 -2.10 -14.26
N GLN A 176 13.18 -1.26 -13.99
CA GLN A 176 14.56 -1.55 -14.38
C GLN A 176 15.14 -2.74 -13.59
N THR A 177 14.89 -2.79 -12.28
CA THR A 177 15.47 -3.77 -11.36
C THR A 177 14.46 -4.80 -10.85
N HIS A 178 13.17 -4.51 -10.97
CA HIS A 178 12.09 -5.35 -10.45
C HIS A 178 11.05 -5.66 -11.53
N GLU A 179 10.37 -6.76 -11.35
CA GLU A 179 9.15 -7.10 -12.05
C GLU A 179 7.94 -6.66 -11.20
N VAL A 180 7.08 -5.81 -11.76
CA VAL A 180 5.87 -5.31 -11.07
C VAL A 180 4.66 -6.08 -11.57
N LYS A 181 4.01 -6.81 -10.67
CA LYS A 181 2.84 -7.66 -10.96
C LYS A 181 1.60 -7.15 -10.23
N SER A 182 0.50 -7.06 -10.96
CA SER A 182 -0.82 -6.83 -10.39
C SER A 182 -1.43 -8.16 -9.97
N LEU A 183 -1.89 -8.23 -8.74
CA LEU A 183 -2.69 -9.35 -8.25
C LEU A 183 -4.16 -8.90 -8.20
N GLU A 184 -4.80 -8.94 -9.37
CA GLU A 184 -6.16 -8.41 -9.56
C GLU A 184 -7.17 -9.04 -8.59
N THR A 185 -7.01 -10.34 -8.30
CA THR A 185 -7.87 -11.10 -7.38
C THR A 185 -7.81 -10.58 -5.94
N TYR A 186 -6.76 -9.85 -5.57
CA TYR A 186 -6.50 -9.45 -4.18
C TYR A 186 -6.43 -7.93 -3.98
N SER A 187 -6.73 -7.13 -4.99
CA SER A 187 -6.54 -5.67 -4.94
C SER A 187 -5.14 -5.26 -4.46
N GLY A 188 -4.12 -6.00 -4.87
CA GLY A 188 -2.75 -5.79 -4.44
C GLY A 188 -1.76 -5.97 -5.58
N GLY A 189 -0.49 -6.00 -5.24
CA GLY A 189 0.56 -6.26 -6.20
C GLY A 189 1.88 -6.64 -5.56
N LEU A 190 2.76 -7.16 -6.39
CA LEU A 190 4.12 -7.55 -6.06
C LEU A 190 5.12 -6.72 -6.86
N ILE A 191 6.25 -6.42 -6.25
CA ILE A 191 7.42 -5.77 -6.84
C ILE A 191 8.59 -6.71 -6.53
N LEU A 192 8.88 -7.61 -7.46
CA LEU A 192 9.82 -8.71 -7.26
C LEU A 192 11.18 -8.37 -7.87
N ASN A 193 12.25 -8.50 -7.09
CA ASN A 193 13.60 -8.26 -7.57
C ASN A 193 13.99 -9.30 -8.62
N LYS A 194 14.37 -8.85 -9.83
CA LYS A 194 14.66 -9.73 -10.96
C LYS A 194 15.83 -10.67 -10.73
N ALA A 195 16.88 -10.21 -10.03
CA ALA A 195 18.03 -11.05 -9.72
C ALA A 195 17.64 -12.17 -8.76
N VAL A 196 16.83 -11.87 -7.73
CA VAL A 196 16.35 -12.87 -6.78
C VAL A 196 15.38 -13.85 -7.43
N LEU A 197 14.51 -13.39 -8.35
CA LEU A 197 13.63 -14.28 -9.12
C LEU A 197 14.40 -15.29 -9.97
N GLN A 198 15.56 -14.90 -10.52
CA GLN A 198 16.42 -15.81 -11.28
C GLN A 198 17.06 -16.88 -10.40
N GLU A 199 17.43 -16.53 -9.18
CA GLU A 199 18.04 -17.44 -8.21
C GLU A 199 16.99 -18.33 -7.52
N TYR A 200 15.82 -17.75 -7.22
CA TYR A 200 14.71 -18.41 -6.51
C TYR A 200 13.42 -18.35 -7.34
N PRO A 201 13.19 -19.27 -8.29
CA PRO A 201 12.01 -19.24 -9.17
C PRO A 201 10.67 -19.32 -8.44
N ASN A 202 10.64 -19.85 -7.22
CA ASN A 202 9.43 -19.95 -6.39
C ASN A 202 9.16 -18.70 -5.52
N LEU A 203 9.97 -17.64 -5.64
CA LEU A 203 9.81 -16.42 -4.83
C LEU A 203 8.42 -15.79 -5.03
N GLU A 204 7.92 -15.78 -6.26
CA GLU A 204 6.60 -15.24 -6.56
C GLU A 204 5.50 -15.95 -5.79
N LEU A 205 5.47 -17.28 -5.85
CA LEU A 205 4.49 -18.10 -5.12
C LEU A 205 4.58 -17.86 -3.61
N TYR A 206 5.81 -17.80 -3.08
CA TYR A 206 6.05 -17.49 -1.67
C TYR A 206 5.46 -16.13 -1.28
N CYS A 207 5.73 -15.08 -2.06
CA CYS A 207 5.22 -13.73 -1.81
C CYS A 207 3.70 -13.65 -1.94
N GLU A 208 3.11 -14.35 -2.92
CA GLU A 208 1.67 -14.44 -3.08
C GLU A 208 1.00 -15.13 -1.89
N ASP A 209 1.57 -16.22 -1.39
CA ASP A 209 0.99 -16.97 -0.26
C ASP A 209 1.01 -16.14 1.03
N ILE A 210 2.08 -15.36 1.26
CA ILE A 210 2.11 -14.40 2.35
C ILE A 210 1.01 -13.37 2.18
N LEU A 211 0.90 -12.77 0.98
CA LEU A 211 -0.12 -11.76 0.69
C LEU A 211 -1.54 -12.32 0.89
N LYS A 212 -1.81 -13.55 0.43
CA LYS A 212 -3.08 -14.26 0.65
C LYS A 212 -3.40 -14.48 2.13
N SER A 213 -2.40 -14.74 2.96
CA SER A 213 -2.60 -14.97 4.39
C SER A 213 -3.08 -13.74 5.18
N HIS A 214 -3.09 -12.56 4.55
CA HIS A 214 -3.54 -11.29 5.12
C HIS A 214 -4.95 -10.87 4.66
N LEU A 215 -5.59 -11.68 3.81
CA LEU A 215 -6.95 -11.45 3.30
C LEU A 215 -7.99 -12.24 4.05
#